data_4a31c4aa2a6e8a5682abc495e27e4062
#
_entry.id   4a31c4aa2a6e8a5682abc495e27e4062
#
_cell.length_a   1.000
_cell.length_b   1.000
_cell.length_c   1.000
_cell.angle_alpha   90.00
_cell.angle_beta   90.00
_cell.angle_gamma   90.00
#
_symmetry.space_group_name_H-M   'P 1'
#
loop_
_entity.id
_entity.type
_entity.pdbx_description
1 polymer ?
#
loop_
_entity_poly.entity_id
_entity_poly.type
_entity_poly.pdbx_seq_one_letter_code
_entity_poly.pdbx_strand_id
1 'polypeptide(L)'
;MYSEAQAQQKSSDDSSTSSKLVLYSFWQSSCSWRVRFALNLKGLSYEYRAVNLGRGEHLSPDFERLNPLKYVPILVDGPVVVSDSYAIFLYLEEKYPQKALLPADLHSKCLNLQVASIVSSSIQPLQMIGLLKTMEEKFGLEEQLPWAQSNIEKGFKALEKLLQGFSGRYAFGDEVYMYNKYGDEGLNLHPPGDE
;
A
#
# COMPACT_ATOMS: atom_id res chain seq x y z
N MET A 1 -39.78 -43.31 -32.40
CA MET A 1 -38.37 -43.64 -32.38
C MET A 1 -37.63 -42.38 -31.93
N TYR A 2 -37.34 -42.30 -30.64
CA TYR A 2 -36.61 -41.18 -30.05
C TYR A 2 -35.18 -41.63 -29.82
N SER A 3 -34.22 -40.90 -30.42
CA SER A 3 -32.80 -41.12 -30.29
C SER A 3 -32.29 -40.42 -29.01
N GLU A 4 -31.72 -41.19 -28.11
CA GLU A 4 -31.05 -40.70 -26.91
C GLU A 4 -29.73 -40.04 -27.30
N ALA A 5 -29.60 -38.73 -27.04
CA ALA A 5 -28.35 -38.02 -27.11
C ALA A 5 -27.66 -38.10 -25.75
N GLN A 6 -26.52 -38.80 -25.71
CA GLN A 6 -25.64 -38.90 -24.54
C GLN A 6 -25.05 -37.54 -24.20
N ALA A 7 -25.35 -37.04 -23.01
CA ALA A 7 -24.71 -35.91 -22.42
C ALA A 7 -23.30 -36.33 -21.93
N GLN A 8 -22.26 -35.91 -22.63
CA GLN A 8 -20.88 -36.01 -22.14
C GLN A 8 -20.67 -34.99 -21.03
N GLN A 9 -20.48 -35.50 -19.85
CA GLN A 9 -20.07 -34.77 -18.66
C GLN A 9 -18.61 -34.32 -18.85
N LYS A 10 -18.41 -33.06 -19.18
CA LYS A 10 -17.08 -32.41 -19.09
C LYS A 10 -16.77 -32.23 -17.62
N SER A 11 -15.85 -33.04 -17.12
CA SER A 11 -15.15 -32.77 -15.87
C SER A 11 -14.35 -31.48 -16.05
N SER A 12 -14.81 -30.41 -15.43
CA SER A 12 -14.04 -29.19 -15.27
C SER A 12 -12.92 -29.49 -14.25
N ASP A 13 -11.72 -29.72 -14.73
CA ASP A 13 -10.50 -29.58 -13.93
C ASP A 13 -10.38 -28.12 -13.50
N ASP A 14 -10.87 -27.83 -12.31
CA ASP A 14 -10.69 -26.56 -11.62
C ASP A 14 -9.27 -26.56 -10.97
N SER A 15 -8.25 -26.56 -11.81
CA SER A 15 -6.91 -26.18 -11.37
C SER A 15 -6.88 -24.66 -11.27
N SER A 16 -7.40 -24.12 -10.17
CA SER A 16 -7.17 -22.73 -9.78
C SER A 16 -5.67 -22.54 -9.53
N THR A 17 -4.92 -22.22 -10.57
CA THR A 17 -3.60 -21.63 -10.43
C THR A 17 -3.80 -20.28 -9.75
N SER A 18 -3.76 -20.28 -8.41
CA SER A 18 -3.69 -19.07 -7.62
C SER A 18 -2.55 -18.24 -8.17
N SER A 19 -2.87 -17.18 -8.91
CA SER A 19 -1.87 -16.26 -9.44
C SER A 19 -1.08 -15.71 -8.26
N LYS A 20 0.24 -15.90 -8.30
CA LYS A 20 1.12 -15.43 -7.22
C LYS A 20 1.13 -13.91 -7.22
N LEU A 21 0.77 -13.29 -6.11
CA LEU A 21 0.91 -11.84 -5.93
C LEU A 21 2.39 -11.45 -6.07
N VAL A 22 2.66 -10.38 -6.81
CA VAL A 22 4.01 -9.80 -6.96
C VAL A 22 3.98 -8.35 -6.53
N LEU A 23 4.87 -7.96 -5.63
CA LEU A 23 5.00 -6.58 -5.14
C LEU A 23 6.35 -6.00 -5.56
N TYR A 24 6.33 -5.01 -6.45
CA TYR A 24 7.49 -4.16 -6.73
C TYR A 24 7.60 -3.10 -5.64
N SER A 25 8.72 -3.05 -4.95
CA SER A 25 8.86 -2.31 -3.70
C SER A 25 10.28 -1.78 -3.52
N PHE A 26 10.40 -0.66 -2.81
CA PHE A 26 11.66 -0.17 -2.30
C PHE A 26 11.59 -0.18 -0.76
N TRP A 27 12.61 -0.70 -0.11
CA TRP A 27 12.58 -0.94 1.33
C TRP A 27 12.38 0.33 2.18
N GLN A 28 13.02 1.46 1.80
CA GLN A 28 12.86 2.76 2.47
C GLN A 28 11.57 3.51 2.11
N SER A 29 10.81 3.05 1.12
CA SER A 29 9.59 3.73 0.70
C SER A 29 8.48 3.54 1.73
N SER A 30 8.00 4.62 2.32
CA SER A 30 6.82 4.63 3.21
C SER A 30 5.54 4.15 2.50
N CYS A 31 5.39 4.47 1.20
CA CYS A 31 4.28 3.98 0.39
C CYS A 31 4.35 2.47 0.18
N SER A 32 5.54 1.92 -0.11
CA SER A 32 5.75 0.49 -0.24
C SER A 32 5.57 -0.23 1.10
N TRP A 33 6.03 0.37 2.20
CA TRP A 33 5.84 -0.16 3.54
C TRP A 33 4.36 -0.36 3.87
N ARG A 34 3.52 0.60 3.53
CA ARG A 34 2.06 0.55 3.71
C ARG A 34 1.44 -0.69 3.06
N VAL A 35 1.88 -1.03 1.84
CA VAL A 35 1.38 -2.22 1.12
C VAL A 35 1.94 -3.51 1.73
N ARG A 36 3.23 -3.56 2.10
CA ARG A 36 3.80 -4.71 2.82
C ARG A 36 3.04 -4.99 4.12
N PHE A 37 2.73 -3.93 4.86
CA PHE A 37 1.96 -4.01 6.09
C PHE A 37 0.57 -4.60 5.84
N ALA A 38 -0.16 -4.08 4.85
CA ALA A 38 -1.49 -4.59 4.50
C ALA A 38 -1.47 -6.06 4.07
N LEU A 39 -0.52 -6.47 3.22
CA LEU A 39 -0.36 -7.85 2.78
C LEU A 39 -0.09 -8.79 3.96
N ASN A 40 0.80 -8.39 4.88
CA ASN A 40 1.15 -9.18 6.07
C ASN A 40 -0.04 -9.30 7.04
N LEU A 41 -0.77 -8.21 7.31
CA LEU A 41 -1.97 -8.27 8.15
C LEU A 41 -3.05 -9.17 7.57
N LYS A 42 -3.24 -9.14 6.25
CA LYS A 42 -4.17 -10.05 5.57
C LYS A 42 -3.66 -11.49 5.50
N GLY A 43 -2.39 -11.75 5.81
CA GLY A 43 -1.75 -13.06 5.72
C GLY A 43 -1.58 -13.53 4.27
N LEU A 44 -1.42 -12.60 3.33
CA LEU A 44 -1.25 -12.87 1.92
C LEU A 44 0.23 -13.07 1.60
N SER A 45 0.56 -14.22 1.01
CA SER A 45 1.90 -14.49 0.48
C SER A 45 2.10 -13.78 -0.84
N TYR A 46 3.28 -13.20 -1.05
CA TYR A 46 3.63 -12.49 -2.27
C TYR A 46 5.11 -12.65 -2.62
N GLU A 47 5.45 -12.50 -3.88
CA GLU A 47 6.80 -12.36 -4.35
C GLU A 47 7.24 -10.91 -4.18
N TYR A 48 8.32 -10.68 -3.43
CA TYR A 48 8.91 -9.37 -3.29
C TYR A 48 9.91 -9.12 -4.43
N ARG A 49 9.71 -8.05 -5.19
CA ARG A 49 10.64 -7.57 -6.22
C ARG A 49 11.20 -6.22 -5.81
N ALA A 50 12.46 -6.25 -5.37
CA ALA A 50 13.18 -5.03 -5.01
C ALA A 50 13.35 -4.13 -6.23
N VAL A 51 13.14 -2.80 -6.03
CA VAL A 51 13.39 -1.77 -7.05
C VAL A 51 14.31 -0.73 -6.44
N ASN A 52 15.56 -0.71 -6.88
CA ASN A 52 16.54 0.23 -6.34
C ASN A 52 16.36 1.63 -6.95
N LEU A 53 15.70 2.51 -6.19
CA LEU A 53 15.45 3.90 -6.62
C LEU A 53 16.76 4.69 -6.75
N GLY A 54 17.75 4.41 -5.89
CA GLY A 54 19.06 5.08 -5.94
C GLY A 54 19.85 4.76 -7.22
N ARG A 55 19.64 3.56 -7.79
CA ARG A 55 20.23 3.15 -9.08
C ARG A 55 19.36 3.50 -10.29
N GLY A 56 18.19 4.09 -10.08
CA GLY A 56 17.30 4.48 -11.17
C GLY A 56 16.55 3.32 -11.83
N GLU A 57 16.42 2.15 -11.21
CA GLU A 57 15.74 0.99 -11.79
C GLU A 57 14.27 1.27 -12.14
N HIS A 58 13.61 2.17 -11.40
CA HIS A 58 12.26 2.64 -11.67
C HIS A 58 12.16 3.50 -12.95
N LEU A 59 13.28 3.92 -13.54
CA LEU A 59 13.30 4.73 -14.76
C LEU A 59 13.38 3.87 -16.03
N SER A 60 13.50 2.55 -15.89
CA SER A 60 13.57 1.64 -17.03
C SER A 60 12.26 1.61 -17.83
N PRO A 61 12.32 1.38 -19.16
CA PRO A 61 11.12 1.25 -19.99
C PRO A 61 10.19 0.13 -19.54
N ASP A 62 10.73 -0.94 -18.98
CA ASP A 62 9.94 -2.07 -18.48
C ASP A 62 9.13 -1.68 -17.24
N PHE A 63 9.74 -0.92 -16.34
CA PHE A 63 9.04 -0.41 -15.16
C PHE A 63 8.00 0.65 -15.54
N GLU A 64 8.32 1.52 -16.50
CA GLU A 64 7.39 2.54 -17.01
C GLU A 64 6.12 1.93 -17.62
N ARG A 65 6.21 0.74 -18.25
CA ARG A 65 5.02 0.00 -18.73
C ARG A 65 4.12 -0.47 -17.61
N LEU A 66 4.67 -0.76 -16.44
CA LEU A 66 3.89 -1.14 -15.25
C LEU A 66 3.30 0.08 -14.53
N ASN A 67 4.05 1.17 -14.46
CA ASN A 67 3.60 2.43 -13.87
C ASN A 67 4.22 3.63 -14.60
N PRO A 68 3.45 4.35 -15.41
CA PRO A 68 3.94 5.54 -16.13
C PRO A 68 4.48 6.66 -15.24
N LEU A 69 4.03 6.73 -13.96
CA LEU A 69 4.58 7.68 -12.98
C LEU A 69 5.94 7.26 -12.43
N LYS A 70 6.40 6.01 -12.69
CA LYS A 70 7.69 5.49 -12.24
C LYS A 70 7.85 5.49 -10.71
N TYR A 71 6.76 5.26 -9.99
CA TYR A 71 6.75 5.18 -8.53
C TYR A 71 6.55 3.76 -8.05
N VAL A 72 7.07 3.47 -6.85
CA VAL A 72 6.75 2.27 -6.07
C VAL A 72 5.75 2.64 -4.97
N PRO A 73 4.89 1.71 -4.52
CA PRO A 73 4.79 0.30 -4.90
C PRO A 73 3.95 0.05 -6.16
N ILE A 74 4.12 -1.14 -6.75
CA ILE A 74 3.22 -1.70 -7.77
C ILE A 74 2.86 -3.11 -7.33
N LEU A 75 1.57 -3.43 -7.30
CA LEU A 75 1.06 -4.79 -7.08
C LEU A 75 0.61 -5.40 -8.39
N VAL A 76 1.05 -6.62 -8.64
CA VAL A 76 0.60 -7.44 -9.78
C VAL A 76 -0.13 -8.66 -9.23
N ASP A 77 -1.37 -8.87 -9.67
CA ASP A 77 -2.21 -10.02 -9.33
C ASP A 77 -2.79 -10.62 -10.61
N GLY A 78 -2.08 -11.60 -11.18
CA GLY A 78 -2.39 -12.15 -12.49
C GLY A 78 -2.40 -11.06 -13.57
N PRO A 79 -3.55 -10.82 -14.23
CA PRO A 79 -3.65 -9.77 -15.26
C PRO A 79 -3.81 -8.36 -14.68
N VAL A 80 -4.05 -8.23 -13.39
CA VAL A 80 -4.30 -6.94 -12.74
C VAL A 80 -2.99 -6.31 -12.29
N VAL A 81 -2.74 -5.08 -12.71
CA VAL A 81 -1.60 -4.26 -12.27
C VAL A 81 -2.16 -3.01 -11.60
N VAL A 82 -1.83 -2.81 -10.33
CA VAL A 82 -2.27 -1.63 -9.57
C VAL A 82 -1.04 -0.89 -9.06
N SER A 83 -0.93 0.37 -9.40
CA SER A 83 0.04 1.32 -8.84
C SER A 83 -0.68 2.36 -7.99
N ASP A 84 0.03 2.99 -7.05
CA ASP A 84 -0.48 3.78 -5.94
C ASP A 84 -0.88 2.95 -4.71
N SER A 85 -0.25 3.26 -3.59
CA SER A 85 -0.38 2.45 -2.36
C SER A 85 -1.79 2.48 -1.75
N TYR A 86 -2.53 3.58 -1.95
CA TYR A 86 -3.91 3.69 -1.46
C TYR A 86 -4.88 2.88 -2.32
N ALA A 87 -4.70 2.96 -3.65
CA ALA A 87 -5.47 2.14 -4.59
C ALA A 87 -5.19 0.64 -4.40
N ILE A 88 -3.92 0.25 -4.20
CA ILE A 88 -3.56 -1.14 -3.87
C ILE A 88 -4.27 -1.60 -2.60
N PHE A 89 -4.30 -0.76 -1.57
CA PHE A 89 -4.99 -1.10 -0.33
C PHE A 89 -6.48 -1.36 -0.57
N LEU A 90 -7.17 -0.47 -1.27
CA LEU A 90 -8.60 -0.65 -1.59
C LEU A 90 -8.83 -1.91 -2.43
N TYR A 91 -7.95 -2.18 -3.40
CA TYR A 91 -8.00 -3.42 -4.17
C TYR A 91 -7.86 -4.66 -3.29
N LEU A 92 -6.90 -4.66 -2.37
CA LEU A 92 -6.71 -5.77 -1.44
C LEU A 92 -7.91 -5.96 -0.49
N GLU A 93 -8.55 -4.88 -0.09
CA GLU A 93 -9.71 -4.91 0.78
C GLU A 93 -10.92 -5.57 0.10
N GLU A 94 -11.17 -5.24 -1.17
CA GLU A 94 -12.25 -5.82 -1.96
C GLU A 94 -11.95 -7.25 -2.42
N LYS A 95 -10.72 -7.51 -2.90
CA LYS A 95 -10.35 -8.80 -3.47
C LYS A 95 -10.14 -9.88 -2.40
N TYR A 96 -9.65 -9.51 -1.22
CA TYR A 96 -9.29 -10.40 -0.12
C TYR A 96 -9.98 -9.97 1.19
N PRO A 97 -11.31 -10.12 1.30
CA PRO A 97 -12.09 -9.57 2.42
C PRO A 97 -11.93 -10.34 3.75
N GLN A 98 -11.25 -11.50 3.76
CA GLN A 98 -11.22 -12.42 4.90
C GLN A 98 -10.65 -11.81 6.18
N LYS A 99 -9.73 -10.86 6.04
CA LYS A 99 -9.19 -10.07 7.14
C LYS A 99 -9.34 -8.60 6.78
N ALA A 100 -10.51 -8.05 7.10
CA ALA A 100 -10.82 -6.66 6.82
C ALA A 100 -9.88 -5.72 7.58
N LEU A 101 -9.34 -4.73 6.88
CA LEU A 101 -8.51 -3.66 7.43
C LEU A 101 -9.26 -2.33 7.53
N LEU A 102 -10.55 -2.36 7.21
CA LEU A 102 -11.48 -1.24 7.39
C LEU A 102 -12.63 -1.66 8.30
N PRO A 103 -13.12 -0.76 9.17
CA PRO A 103 -14.31 -1.01 9.96
C PRO A 103 -15.55 -1.33 9.11
N ALA A 104 -16.45 -2.15 9.65
CA ALA A 104 -17.69 -2.52 8.98
C ALA A 104 -18.72 -1.38 8.99
N ASP A 105 -18.78 -0.59 10.09
CA ASP A 105 -19.70 0.53 10.16
C ASP A 105 -19.22 1.71 9.30
N LEU A 106 -20.17 2.37 8.65
CA LEU A 106 -19.89 3.39 7.65
C LEU A 106 -19.16 4.61 8.25
N HIS A 107 -19.49 5.02 9.47
CA HIS A 107 -18.91 6.21 10.10
C HIS A 107 -17.41 5.99 10.39
N SER A 108 -17.07 4.91 11.10
CA SER A 108 -15.70 4.54 11.40
C SER A 108 -14.89 4.25 10.14
N LYS A 109 -15.53 3.62 9.13
CA LYS A 109 -14.91 3.40 7.82
C LYS A 109 -14.54 4.71 7.13
N CYS A 110 -15.45 5.68 7.10
CA CYS A 110 -15.19 6.99 6.51
C CYS A 110 -14.06 7.74 7.22
N LEU A 111 -14.03 7.71 8.55
CA LEU A 111 -12.95 8.32 9.33
C LEU A 111 -11.60 7.65 9.07
N ASN A 112 -11.58 6.32 8.98
CA ASN A 112 -10.36 5.56 8.67
C ASN A 112 -9.84 5.93 7.27
N LEU A 113 -10.71 5.99 6.27
CA LEU A 113 -10.39 6.42 4.90
C LEU A 113 -9.95 7.89 4.85
N GLN A 114 -10.54 8.77 5.67
CA GLN A 114 -10.13 10.18 5.76
C GLN A 114 -8.69 10.30 6.27
N VAL A 115 -8.33 9.60 7.34
CA VAL A 115 -6.95 9.58 7.87
C VAL A 115 -6.00 9.02 6.82
N ALA A 116 -6.38 7.91 6.18
CA ALA A 116 -5.61 7.31 5.11
C ALA A 116 -5.34 8.29 3.96
N SER A 117 -6.37 9.02 3.53
CA SER A 117 -6.27 10.03 2.48
C SER A 117 -5.38 11.21 2.90
N ILE A 118 -5.50 11.70 4.12
CA ILE A 118 -4.63 12.79 4.63
C ILE A 118 -3.17 12.39 4.57
N VAL A 119 -2.84 11.17 5.02
CA VAL A 119 -1.45 10.68 4.98
C VAL A 119 -0.95 10.55 3.55
N SER A 120 -1.76 9.97 2.65
CA SER A 120 -1.33 9.67 1.29
C SER A 120 -1.33 10.86 0.35
N SER A 121 -2.19 11.87 0.58
CA SER A 121 -2.35 13.03 -0.31
C SER A 121 -1.82 14.34 0.25
N SER A 122 -1.73 14.49 1.59
CA SER A 122 -1.40 15.77 2.21
C SER A 122 -0.12 15.76 3.03
N ILE A 123 0.40 14.60 3.42
CA ILE A 123 1.65 14.47 4.18
C ILE A 123 2.75 13.86 3.32
N GLN A 124 2.55 12.63 2.85
CA GLN A 124 3.59 11.87 2.18
C GLN A 124 4.11 12.52 0.89
N PRO A 125 3.29 13.08 -0.02
CA PRO A 125 3.79 13.69 -1.24
C PRO A 125 4.71 14.89 -1.01
N LEU A 126 4.55 15.60 0.11
CA LEU A 126 5.33 16.79 0.45
C LEU A 126 6.73 16.49 0.99
N GLN A 127 7.04 15.21 1.22
CA GLN A 127 8.36 14.73 1.64
C GLN A 127 8.96 13.68 0.69
N MET A 128 8.43 13.56 -0.52
CA MET A 128 9.00 12.65 -1.53
C MET A 128 10.42 13.05 -1.91
N ILE A 129 11.30 12.06 -2.10
CA ILE A 129 12.71 12.27 -2.47
C ILE A 129 12.83 13.17 -3.70
N GLY A 130 11.99 12.97 -4.72
CA GLY A 130 11.99 13.79 -5.93
C GLY A 130 11.66 15.27 -5.65
N LEU A 131 10.69 15.53 -4.77
CA LEU A 131 10.34 16.89 -4.37
C LEU A 131 11.48 17.54 -3.55
N LEU A 132 12.05 16.79 -2.59
CA LEU A 132 13.14 17.29 -1.76
C LEU A 132 14.38 17.63 -2.60
N LYS A 133 14.72 16.83 -3.61
CA LYS A 133 15.75 17.16 -4.59
C LYS A 133 15.44 18.45 -5.35
N THR A 134 14.20 18.63 -5.79
CA THR A 134 13.79 19.86 -6.48
C THR A 134 13.90 21.08 -5.56
N MET A 135 13.59 20.91 -4.26
CA MET A 135 13.76 21.97 -3.26
C MET A 135 15.24 22.33 -3.08
N GLU A 136 16.12 21.33 -2.96
CA GLU A 136 17.57 21.54 -2.90
C GLU A 136 18.11 22.32 -4.11
N GLU A 137 17.73 21.87 -5.31
CA GLU A 137 18.18 22.49 -6.57
C GLU A 137 17.72 23.96 -6.73
N LYS A 138 16.54 24.30 -6.20
CA LYS A 138 15.95 25.64 -6.37
C LYS A 138 16.23 26.59 -5.23
N PHE A 139 16.36 26.09 -4.01
CA PHE A 139 16.39 26.91 -2.80
C PHE A 139 17.58 26.67 -1.90
N GLY A 140 18.35 25.60 -2.14
CA GLY A 140 19.50 25.20 -1.34
C GLY A 140 19.24 23.97 -0.46
N LEU A 141 20.32 23.29 -0.08
CA LEU A 141 20.28 22.05 0.71
C LEU A 141 19.63 22.26 2.08
N GLU A 142 19.83 23.43 2.67
CA GLU A 142 19.32 23.80 3.99
C GLU A 142 17.78 23.88 4.05
N GLU A 143 17.10 24.05 2.92
CA GLU A 143 15.65 24.19 2.88
C GLU A 143 14.90 22.85 2.85
N GLN A 144 15.55 21.75 2.50
CA GLN A 144 14.94 20.43 2.41
C GLN A 144 14.33 19.96 3.73
N LEU A 145 15.13 19.98 4.78
CA LEU A 145 14.75 19.44 6.09
C LEU A 145 13.68 20.29 6.77
N PRO A 146 13.80 21.63 6.84
CA PRO A 146 12.72 22.48 7.37
C PRO A 146 11.39 22.32 6.62
N TRP A 147 11.44 22.24 5.30
CA TRP A 147 10.25 21.97 4.48
C TRP A 147 9.57 20.66 4.88
N ALA A 148 10.32 19.56 4.89
CA ALA A 148 9.79 18.25 5.23
C ALA A 148 9.21 18.22 6.65
N GLN A 149 9.96 18.72 7.64
CA GLN A 149 9.53 18.77 9.04
C GLN A 149 8.25 19.58 9.22
N SER A 150 8.20 20.79 8.65
CA SER A 150 7.01 21.66 8.75
C SER A 150 5.74 20.99 8.21
N ASN A 151 5.84 20.33 7.03
CA ASN A 151 4.69 19.65 6.43
C ASN A 151 4.28 18.39 7.20
N ILE A 152 5.24 17.61 7.71
CA ILE A 152 4.97 16.44 8.55
C ILE A 152 4.30 16.87 9.85
N GLU A 153 4.85 17.87 10.56
CA GLU A 153 4.26 18.37 11.80
C GLU A 153 2.84 18.91 11.60
N LYS A 154 2.62 19.69 10.55
CA LYS A 154 1.29 20.21 10.21
C LYS A 154 0.30 19.06 10.01
N GLY A 155 0.69 18.06 9.26
CA GLY A 155 -0.13 16.88 8.99
C GLY A 155 -0.43 16.08 10.26
N PHE A 156 0.57 15.81 11.08
CA PHE A 156 0.39 15.06 12.33
C PHE A 156 -0.43 15.82 13.37
N LYS A 157 -0.25 17.15 13.49
CA LYS A 157 -1.11 17.99 14.34
C LYS A 157 -2.59 17.94 13.90
N ALA A 158 -2.84 17.85 12.60
CA ALA A 158 -4.20 17.67 12.09
C ALA A 158 -4.76 16.29 12.40
N LEU A 159 -3.97 15.23 12.19
CA LEU A 159 -4.36 13.85 12.52
C LEU A 159 -4.61 13.67 14.01
N GLU A 160 -3.75 14.23 14.87
CA GLU A 160 -3.94 14.18 16.32
C GLU A 160 -5.30 14.75 16.74
N LYS A 161 -5.69 15.92 16.16
CA LYS A 161 -6.99 16.53 16.45
C LYS A 161 -8.17 15.69 15.93
N LEU A 162 -8.02 15.09 14.74
CA LEU A 162 -9.07 14.23 14.15
C LEU A 162 -9.27 12.94 14.94
N LEU A 163 -8.20 12.40 15.52
CA LEU A 163 -8.23 11.15 16.27
C LEU A 163 -8.64 11.33 17.73
N GLN A 164 -8.72 12.58 18.24
CA GLN A 164 -9.24 12.85 19.59
C GLN A 164 -10.68 12.33 19.70
N GLY A 165 -10.89 11.44 20.66
CA GLY A 165 -12.20 10.81 20.91
C GLY A 165 -12.47 9.52 20.14
N PHE A 166 -11.58 9.09 19.23
CA PHE A 166 -11.67 7.82 18.52
C PHE A 166 -10.55 6.85 18.87
N SER A 167 -9.40 7.36 19.36
CA SER A 167 -8.25 6.54 19.72
C SER A 167 -8.50 5.72 20.97
N GLY A 168 -8.18 4.43 20.90
CA GLY A 168 -8.07 3.51 22.02
C GLY A 168 -6.62 2.98 22.11
N ARG A 169 -6.46 1.67 22.16
CA ARG A 169 -5.14 1.01 22.03
C ARG A 169 -4.47 1.37 20.70
N TYR A 170 -5.28 1.56 19.65
CA TYR A 170 -4.84 1.95 18.31
C TYR A 170 -5.49 3.29 17.88
N ALA A 171 -5.20 3.73 16.67
CA ALA A 171 -5.73 4.99 16.15
C ALA A 171 -7.27 5.02 16.07
N PHE A 172 -7.91 3.87 15.89
CA PHE A 172 -9.36 3.70 15.85
C PHE A 172 -9.81 2.60 16.82
N GLY A 173 -9.88 2.92 18.11
CA GLY A 173 -10.30 1.96 19.13
C GLY A 173 -9.26 0.88 19.41
N ASP A 174 -9.74 -0.34 19.66
CA ASP A 174 -8.90 -1.45 20.10
C ASP A 174 -8.61 -2.50 19.02
N GLU A 175 -9.02 -2.21 17.79
CA GLU A 175 -8.81 -3.07 16.62
C GLU A 175 -7.71 -2.51 15.69
N VAL A 176 -7.02 -3.43 14.99
CA VAL A 176 -5.98 -3.10 14.03
C VAL A 176 -6.60 -2.84 12.65
N TYR A 177 -6.65 -1.58 12.24
CA TYR A 177 -7.07 -1.18 10.91
C TYR A 177 -5.90 -0.64 10.08
N MET A 178 -6.16 -0.17 8.86
CA MET A 178 -5.16 0.30 7.90
C MET A 178 -4.15 1.30 8.46
N TYR A 179 -4.58 2.20 9.32
CA TYR A 179 -3.74 3.19 9.97
C TYR A 179 -3.75 2.99 11.47
N ASN A 180 -2.75 2.28 11.94
CA ASN A 180 -2.50 2.10 13.36
C ASN A 180 -1.42 3.02 13.88
N LYS A 181 -1.53 3.36 15.17
CA LYS A 181 -0.41 3.87 15.93
C LYS A 181 0.67 2.77 15.94
N TYR A 182 1.92 3.13 15.71
CA TYR A 182 3.06 2.21 15.76
C TYR A 182 3.00 1.39 17.04
N GLY A 183 2.66 0.13 16.94
CA GLY A 183 2.70 -0.82 18.04
C GLY A 183 3.87 -1.77 17.84
N ASP A 184 4.72 -1.91 18.84
CA ASP A 184 5.97 -2.68 18.89
C ASP A 184 5.77 -4.21 18.85
N GLU A 185 4.68 -4.72 18.33
CA GLU A 185 4.44 -6.16 18.32
C GLU A 185 4.82 -6.79 16.97
N GLY A 186 6.11 -7.15 16.85
CA GLY A 186 6.54 -8.39 16.20
C GLY A 186 6.24 -8.64 14.71
N LEU A 187 5.76 -7.66 13.96
CA LEU A 187 5.66 -7.81 12.50
C LEU A 187 7.04 -7.64 11.89
N ASN A 188 7.62 -8.74 11.45
CA ASN A 188 8.86 -8.72 10.67
C ASN A 188 8.58 -8.03 9.33
N LEU A 189 8.77 -6.72 9.28
CA LEU A 189 8.48 -5.85 8.14
C LEU A 189 9.67 -5.70 7.19
N HIS A 190 10.76 -6.39 7.48
CA HIS A 190 11.92 -6.45 6.59
C HIS A 190 11.66 -7.48 5.49
N PRO A 191 11.89 -7.12 4.23
CA PRO A 191 11.85 -8.10 3.15
C PRO A 191 12.93 -9.17 3.38
N PRO A 192 12.65 -10.44 3.09
CA PRO A 192 13.67 -11.46 3.13
C PRO A 192 14.76 -11.14 2.10
N GLY A 193 15.98 -10.93 2.54
CA GLY A 193 17.15 -10.86 1.67
C GLY A 193 17.81 -9.50 1.43
N ASP A 194 17.52 -8.47 2.22
CA ASP A 194 18.25 -7.20 2.20
C ASP A 194 19.35 -7.16 3.29
N GLU A 195 20.24 -8.20 3.33
CA GLU A 195 21.54 -8.12 4.00
C GLU A 195 22.67 -7.77 3.02
#